data_ab96b9406019ecfddc5c3812b23ffee1
#
_entry.id   ab96b9406019ecfddc5c3812b23ffee1
#
_cell.length_a   1.000
_cell.length_b   1.000
_cell.length_c   1.000
_cell.angle_alpha   90.00
_cell.angle_beta   90.00
_cell.angle_gamma   90.00
#
_symmetry.space_group_name_H-M   'P 1'
#
loop_
_entity.id
_entity.type
_entity.pdbx_description
1 polymer ?
#
loop_
_entity_poly.entity_id
_entity_poly.type
_entity_poly.pdbx_seq_one_letter_code
_entity_poly.pdbx_strand_id
1 'polypeptide(L)'
;MESAEERIQERLRNYLKRDGIGIRKAVLKLFLSDGAYTTEDVFTYLAKEGFDVSYRGVSAMVGLMNTRLGILSIDVSGDHNVYSLKGDHKGVVRTV
;
A
#
# COMPACT_ATOMS: atom_id res chain seq x y z
N MET A 1 21.50 4.39 16.71
CA MET A 1 20.04 4.52 16.85
C MET A 1 19.40 4.49 15.47
N GLU A 2 18.37 3.68 15.31
CA GLU A 2 17.70 3.50 14.04
C GLU A 2 16.81 4.70 13.72
N SER A 3 16.86 5.20 12.48
CA SER A 3 16.00 6.29 12.06
C SER A 3 14.57 5.79 11.81
N ALA A 4 13.60 6.71 11.79
CA ALA A 4 12.22 6.36 11.46
C ALA A 4 12.11 5.75 10.05
N GLU A 5 12.90 6.29 9.11
CA GLU A 5 12.93 5.79 7.73
C GLU A 5 13.47 4.37 7.66
N GLU A 6 14.52 4.06 8.41
CA GLU A 6 15.08 2.70 8.47
C GLU A 6 14.07 1.70 9.04
N ARG A 7 13.31 2.09 10.05
CA ARG A 7 12.26 1.24 10.62
C ARG A 7 11.14 0.95 9.63
N ILE A 8 10.73 1.96 8.87
CA ILE A 8 9.72 1.78 7.83
C ILE A 8 10.24 0.86 6.74
N GLN A 9 11.48 1.04 6.32
CA GLN A 9 12.11 0.21 5.31
C GLN A 9 12.16 -1.26 5.75
N GLU A 10 12.53 -1.51 7.00
CA GLU A 10 12.57 -2.86 7.55
C GLU A 10 11.19 -3.50 7.61
N ARG A 11 10.18 -2.75 8.05
CA ARG A 11 8.79 -3.24 8.07
C ARG A 11 8.30 -3.58 6.68
N LEU A 12 8.61 -2.75 5.69
CA LEU A 12 8.24 -3.00 4.29
C LEU A 12 8.92 -4.26 3.77
N ARG A 13 10.21 -4.43 4.03
CA ARG A 13 10.93 -5.63 3.62
C ARG A 13 10.32 -6.89 4.21
N ASN A 14 10.01 -6.86 5.50
CA ASN A 14 9.38 -7.99 6.18
C ASN A 14 7.98 -8.28 5.63
N TYR A 15 7.22 -7.24 5.33
CA TYR A 15 5.90 -7.36 4.71
C TYR A 15 6.00 -8.03 3.34
N LEU A 16 6.95 -7.59 2.51
CA LEU A 16 7.12 -8.11 1.15
C LEU A 16 7.71 -9.51 1.11
N LYS A 17 8.44 -9.94 2.13
CA LYS A 17 8.95 -11.32 2.22
C LYS A 17 7.83 -12.36 2.21
N ARG A 18 6.64 -12.00 2.69
CA ARG A 18 5.49 -12.88 2.76
C ARG A 18 4.59 -12.78 1.53
N ASP A 19 5.05 -12.07 0.51
CA ASP A 19 4.28 -11.80 -0.69
C ASP A 19 4.54 -12.89 -1.74
N GLY A 20 3.89 -14.05 -1.57
CA GLY A 20 4.15 -15.23 -2.40
C GLY A 20 3.81 -15.05 -3.89
N ILE A 21 2.83 -14.22 -4.22
CA ILE A 21 2.37 -14.02 -5.61
C ILE A 21 2.62 -12.61 -6.15
N GLY A 22 3.28 -11.74 -5.36
CA GLY A 22 3.59 -10.38 -5.79
C GLY A 22 2.48 -9.37 -5.69
N ILE A 23 1.37 -9.71 -5.04
CA ILE A 23 0.21 -8.84 -4.93
C ILE A 23 0.49 -7.58 -4.10
N ARG A 24 1.23 -7.72 -3.00
CA ARG A 24 1.59 -6.60 -2.14
C ARG A 24 2.47 -5.60 -2.86
N LYS A 25 3.42 -6.12 -3.64
CA LYS A 25 4.29 -5.30 -4.47
C LYS A 25 3.50 -4.57 -5.56
N ALA A 26 2.50 -5.22 -6.15
CA ALA A 26 1.64 -4.62 -7.15
C ALA A 26 0.86 -3.43 -6.57
N VAL A 27 0.35 -3.56 -5.34
CA VAL A 27 -0.35 -2.47 -4.65
C VAL A 27 0.60 -1.30 -4.40
N LEU A 28 1.82 -1.57 -3.94
CA LEU A 28 2.82 -0.51 -3.72
C LEU A 28 3.18 0.22 -5.01
N LYS A 29 3.31 -0.51 -6.12
CA LYS A 29 3.57 0.10 -7.44
C LYS A 29 2.45 1.03 -7.86
N LEU A 30 1.20 0.65 -7.60
CA LEU A 30 0.06 1.50 -7.91
C LEU A 30 0.15 2.82 -7.15
N PHE A 31 0.43 2.76 -5.85
CA PHE A 31 0.55 3.97 -5.03
C PHE A 31 1.76 4.83 -5.42
N LEU A 32 2.83 4.22 -5.93
CA LEU A 32 3.99 4.97 -6.42
C LEU A 32 3.69 5.80 -7.66
N SER A 33 2.59 5.55 -8.37
CA SER A 33 2.17 6.34 -9.53
C SER A 33 1.62 7.71 -9.17
N ASP A 34 1.71 8.12 -7.91
CA ASP A 34 1.26 9.42 -7.39
C ASP A 34 -0.24 9.65 -7.41
N GLY A 35 -1.03 8.59 -7.55
CA GLY A 35 -2.48 8.68 -7.49
C GLY A 35 -3.03 8.56 -6.10
N ALA A 36 -4.32 8.89 -5.99
CA ALA A 36 -5.12 8.68 -4.79
C ALA A 36 -6.22 7.68 -5.15
N TYR A 37 -6.36 6.64 -4.33
CA TYR A 37 -7.22 5.51 -4.67
C TYR A 37 -8.10 5.10 -3.50
N THR A 38 -9.34 4.71 -3.82
CA THR A 38 -10.21 4.03 -2.86
C THR A 38 -9.82 2.55 -2.81
N THR A 39 -10.34 1.83 -1.80
CA THR A 39 -10.16 0.37 -1.75
C THR A 39 -10.73 -0.30 -3.01
N GLU A 40 -11.87 0.20 -3.51
CA GLU A 40 -12.47 -0.33 -4.74
C GLU A 40 -11.56 -0.13 -5.95
N ASP A 41 -10.91 1.04 -6.06
CA ASP A 41 -9.96 1.32 -7.14
C ASP A 41 -8.81 0.32 -7.11
N VAL A 42 -8.26 0.05 -5.92
CA VAL A 42 -7.17 -0.91 -5.75
C VAL A 42 -7.63 -2.31 -6.13
N PHE A 43 -8.83 -2.70 -5.70
CA PHE A 43 -9.42 -4.00 -6.03
C PHE A 43 -9.55 -4.16 -7.56
N THR A 44 -10.11 -3.14 -8.22
CA THR A 44 -10.31 -3.15 -9.68
C THR A 44 -8.97 -3.27 -10.41
N TYR A 45 -7.96 -2.53 -9.95
CA TYR A 45 -6.61 -2.60 -10.52
C TYR A 45 -6.03 -4.00 -10.43
N LEU A 46 -6.10 -4.61 -9.25
CA LEU A 46 -5.55 -5.95 -9.03
C LEU A 46 -6.28 -7.01 -9.85
N ALA A 47 -7.61 -6.89 -9.96
CA ALA A 47 -8.40 -7.81 -10.79
C ALA A 47 -8.00 -7.71 -12.26
N LYS A 48 -7.77 -6.50 -12.76
CA LYS A 48 -7.30 -6.29 -14.15
C LYS A 48 -5.90 -6.86 -14.39
N GLU A 49 -5.05 -6.82 -13.36
CA GLU A 49 -3.70 -7.40 -13.45
C GLU A 49 -3.71 -8.93 -13.35
N GLY A 50 -4.88 -9.54 -13.16
CA GLY A 50 -5.01 -10.98 -13.14
C GLY A 50 -4.90 -11.63 -11.78
N PHE A 51 -4.86 -10.85 -10.71
CA PHE A 51 -4.84 -11.40 -9.36
C PHE A 51 -6.23 -11.85 -8.94
N ASP A 52 -6.31 -13.03 -8.35
CA ASP A 52 -7.54 -13.58 -7.78
C ASP A 52 -7.63 -13.09 -6.32
N VAL A 53 -8.32 -11.98 -6.13
CA VAL A 53 -8.44 -11.33 -4.82
C VAL A 53 -9.89 -11.04 -4.50
N SER A 54 -10.20 -11.00 -3.19
CA SER A 54 -11.48 -10.52 -2.72
C SER A 54 -11.38 -9.05 -2.32
N TYR A 55 -12.50 -8.33 -2.37
CA TYR A 55 -12.56 -6.96 -1.87
C TYR A 55 -12.11 -6.89 -0.41
N ARG A 56 -12.55 -7.86 0.40
CA ARG A 56 -12.20 -7.94 1.83
C ARG A 56 -10.68 -8.08 2.02
N GLY A 57 -10.05 -8.91 1.21
CA GLY A 57 -8.60 -9.09 1.26
C GLY A 57 -7.84 -7.82 0.89
N VAL A 58 -8.31 -7.11 -0.14
CA VAL A 58 -7.72 -5.83 -0.55
C VAL A 58 -7.90 -4.79 0.54
N SER A 59 -9.09 -4.72 1.14
CA SER A 59 -9.37 -3.79 2.24
C SER A 59 -8.41 -4.03 3.42
N ALA A 60 -8.16 -5.29 3.75
CA ALA A 60 -7.22 -5.65 4.80
C ALA A 60 -5.78 -5.22 4.47
N MET A 61 -5.34 -5.41 3.23
CA MET A 61 -4.01 -4.99 2.78
C MET A 61 -3.83 -3.47 2.87
N VAL A 62 -4.77 -2.72 2.34
CA VAL A 62 -4.72 -1.26 2.35
C VAL A 62 -4.76 -0.74 3.78
N GLY A 63 -5.64 -1.31 4.60
CA GLY A 63 -5.74 -0.97 6.02
C GLY A 63 -4.44 -1.18 6.77
N LEU A 64 -3.76 -2.30 6.51
CA LEU A 64 -2.48 -2.61 7.13
C LEU A 64 -1.38 -1.64 6.69
N MET A 65 -1.34 -1.29 5.41
CA MET A 65 -0.40 -0.31 4.90
C MET A 65 -0.61 1.07 5.54
N ASN A 66 -1.86 1.41 5.83
CA ASN A 66 -2.20 2.67 6.49
C ASN A 66 -1.83 2.63 7.99
N THR A 67 -2.23 1.59 8.70
CA THR A 67 -2.12 1.54 10.17
C THR A 67 -0.80 0.98 10.67
N ARG A 68 -0.34 -0.15 10.14
CA ARG A 68 0.88 -0.81 10.61
C ARG A 68 2.14 -0.29 9.94
N LEU A 69 2.12 -0.15 8.63
CA LEU A 69 3.28 0.35 7.91
C LEU A 69 3.38 1.87 7.98
N GLY A 70 2.24 2.54 8.13
CA GLY A 70 2.19 4.00 8.27
C GLY A 70 2.64 4.76 7.03
N ILE A 71 2.56 4.13 5.85
CA ILE A 71 3.06 4.74 4.60
C ILE A 71 2.00 5.47 3.80
N LEU A 72 0.72 5.32 4.17
CA LEU A 72 -0.38 5.95 3.46
C LEU A 72 -1.00 7.10 4.24
N SER A 73 -1.47 8.11 3.50
CA SER A 73 -2.38 9.13 4.01
C SER A 73 -3.79 8.73 3.63
N ILE A 74 -4.75 9.04 4.50
CA ILE A 74 -6.16 8.76 4.26
C ILE A 74 -6.96 10.04 4.26
N ASP A 75 -7.81 10.22 3.25
CA ASP A 75 -8.78 11.32 3.17
C ASP A 75 -10.16 10.74 3.42
N VAL A 76 -10.78 11.17 4.52
CA VAL A 76 -12.11 10.69 4.94
C VAL A 76 -13.21 11.72 4.71
N SER A 77 -12.92 12.79 3.96
CA SER A 77 -13.86 13.90 3.76
C SER A 77 -15.03 13.58 2.82
N GLY A 78 -14.89 12.56 1.97
CA GLY A 78 -15.93 12.14 1.03
C GLY A 78 -16.69 10.91 1.51
N ASP A 79 -17.50 10.33 0.61
CA ASP A 79 -18.29 9.13 0.90
C ASP A 79 -17.43 7.87 1.07
N HIS A 80 -16.24 7.87 0.48
CA HIS A 80 -15.29 6.76 0.54
C HIS A 80 -13.95 7.25 1.03
N ASN A 81 -13.25 6.41 1.77
CA ASN A 81 -11.88 6.69 2.18
C ASN A 81 -10.98 6.63 0.95
N VAL A 82 -10.15 7.65 0.77
CA VAL A 82 -9.20 7.74 -0.34
C VAL A 82 -7.79 7.70 0.23
N TYR A 83 -6.98 6.81 -0.30
CA TYR A 83 -5.62 6.58 0.18
C TYR A 83 -4.60 7.09 -0.83
N SER A 84 -3.51 7.63 -0.34
CA SER A 84 -2.37 8.03 -1.16
C SER A 84 -1.08 7.75 -0.41
N LEU A 85 0.02 7.59 -1.15
CA LEU A 85 1.32 7.35 -0.53
C LEU A 85 1.84 8.66 0.06
N LYS A 86 2.29 8.63 1.31
CA LYS A 86 2.91 9.79 1.94
C LYS A 86 4.17 10.18 1.19
N GLY A 87 4.30 11.48 0.85
CA GLY A 87 5.45 11.98 0.11
C GLY A 87 6.78 11.67 0.76
N ASP A 88 6.84 11.72 2.09
CA ASP A 88 8.05 11.45 2.87
C ASP A 88 8.54 10.00 2.75
N HIS A 89 7.67 9.08 2.32
CA HIS A 89 7.99 7.65 2.27
C HIS A 89 8.18 7.11 0.86
N LYS A 90 8.02 7.95 -0.17
CA LYS A 90 8.18 7.51 -1.57
C LYS A 90 9.57 6.94 -1.85
N GLY A 91 10.60 7.60 -1.34
CA GLY A 91 11.98 7.14 -1.51
C GLY A 91 12.21 5.76 -0.91
N VAL A 92 11.70 5.52 0.29
CA VAL A 92 11.82 4.25 0.98
C VAL A 92 11.08 3.15 0.21
N VAL A 93 9.86 3.41 -0.22
CA VAL A 93 9.04 2.44 -0.96
C VAL A 93 9.70 2.06 -2.28
N ARG A 94 10.32 3.00 -2.97
CA ARG A 94 11.03 2.74 -4.23
C ARG A 94 12.23 1.83 -4.06
N THR A 95 12.86 1.82 -2.89
CA THR A 95 14.07 1.01 -2.64
C THR A 95 13.76 -0.44 -2.24
N VAL A 96 12.53 -0.74 -1.93
CA VAL A 96 12.10 -2.10 -1.58
C VAL A 96 11.20 -2.67 -2.65
#